data_05a02b71898cf4e7852d1e66cdcc296d
#
_entry.id   05a02b71898cf4e7852d1e66cdcc296d
#
_cell.length_a   1.000
_cell.length_b   1.000
_cell.length_c   1.000
_cell.angle_alpha   90.00
_cell.angle_beta   90.00
_cell.angle_gamma   90.00
#
_symmetry.space_group_name_H-M   'P 1'
#
loop_
_entity.id
_entity.type
_entity.pdbx_description
1 polymer ?
#
loop_
_entity_poly.entity_id
_entity_poly.type
_entity_poly.pdbx_seq_one_letter_code
_entity_poly.pdbx_strand_id
1 'polypeptide(L)'
;NERARILFFQGSCGNLNCRGFGSDIATMKANGSLLMDAILPGLDDVSTFSDVRLSGDSFEVALPMQVPERGSLELELEASDRALADFDGNPDSTVYKNLVYESEWRKLRLELLEGSHPERKEIQVSYLQINDAVLVAHPLELFLEFGNIIREASPFAHTMLVGYANEAVGYLARPQDFRQEGFGWYAAVA
;
A
#
# COMPACT_ATOMS: atom_id res chain seq x y z
N ASN A 1 -34.46 -7.30 11.00
CA ASN A 1 -33.03 -7.39 10.67
C ASN A 1 -32.77 -6.68 9.35
N GLU A 2 -32.58 -5.36 9.42
CA GLU A 2 -32.02 -4.63 8.29
C GLU A 2 -30.61 -5.19 8.03
N ARG A 3 -30.34 -5.55 6.77
CA ARG A 3 -29.04 -6.08 6.38
C ARG A 3 -28.02 -4.94 6.50
N ALA A 4 -27.09 -5.03 7.45
CA ALA A 4 -25.97 -4.10 7.54
C ALA A 4 -25.21 -4.09 6.21
N ARG A 5 -24.84 -2.89 5.75
CA ARG A 5 -23.94 -2.72 4.61
C ARG A 5 -22.54 -2.50 5.17
N ILE A 6 -21.60 -3.30 4.69
CA ILE A 6 -20.21 -3.21 5.09
C ILE A 6 -19.43 -2.57 3.96
N LEU A 7 -18.66 -1.53 4.28
CA LEU A 7 -17.68 -0.93 3.39
C LEU A 7 -16.28 -1.26 3.95
N PHE A 8 -15.44 -1.82 3.11
CA PHE A 8 -14.04 -2.07 3.43
C PHE A 8 -13.18 -1.01 2.76
N PHE A 9 -12.31 -0.38 3.54
CA PHE A 9 -11.27 0.52 3.04
C PHE A 9 -9.91 -0.03 3.43
N GLN A 10 -8.98 -0.02 2.49
CA GLN A 10 -7.60 -0.36 2.75
C GLN A 10 -6.94 0.76 3.55
N GLY A 11 -6.31 0.43 4.66
CA GLY A 11 -5.57 1.37 5.48
C GLY A 11 -4.09 1.47 5.08
N SER A 12 -3.22 1.77 6.05
CA SER A 12 -1.76 1.78 5.86
C SER A 12 -1.24 0.35 5.76
N CYS A 13 -1.08 -0.14 4.55
CA CYS A 13 -0.82 -1.55 4.25
C CYS A 13 0.55 -1.82 3.63
N GLY A 14 1.35 -0.78 3.36
CA GLY A 14 2.56 -0.90 2.55
C GLY A 14 3.60 -1.90 3.06
N ASN A 15 3.69 -2.10 4.38
CA ASN A 15 4.56 -3.10 5.01
C ASN A 15 3.79 -4.12 5.87
N LEU A 16 2.50 -4.31 5.59
CA LEU A 16 1.65 -5.27 6.29
C LEU A 16 1.14 -6.35 5.35
N ASN A 17 1.24 -7.59 5.78
CA ASN A 17 0.65 -8.75 5.13
C ASN A 17 -0.19 -9.57 6.11
N CYS A 18 -1.16 -10.29 5.58
CA CYS A 18 -1.94 -11.24 6.37
C CYS A 18 -1.03 -12.31 6.97
N ARG A 19 -1.35 -12.77 8.17
CA ARG A 19 -0.68 -13.92 8.79
C ARG A 19 -0.96 -15.17 7.93
N GLY A 20 0.08 -15.97 7.65
CA GLY A 20 -0.05 -17.12 6.79
C GLY A 20 -0.38 -16.74 5.35
N PHE A 21 0.51 -15.97 4.71
CA PHE A 21 0.39 -15.59 3.31
C PHE A 21 0.30 -16.84 2.42
N GLY A 22 -0.86 -17.08 1.86
CA GLY A 22 -1.13 -18.22 1.00
C GLY A 22 -2.25 -17.90 0.01
N SER A 23 -2.21 -18.54 -1.14
CA SER A 23 -3.17 -18.35 -2.23
C SER A 23 -4.38 -19.30 -2.17
N ASP A 24 -4.46 -20.15 -1.13
CA ASP A 24 -5.54 -21.11 -0.99
C ASP A 24 -6.77 -20.54 -0.26
N ILE A 25 -7.93 -21.09 -0.59
CA ILE A 25 -9.22 -20.63 -0.05
C ILE A 25 -9.31 -20.85 1.48
N ALA A 26 -8.65 -21.86 2.01
CA ALA A 26 -8.69 -22.15 3.46
C ALA A 26 -7.97 -21.05 4.24
N THR A 27 -6.79 -20.63 3.79
CA THR A 27 -6.03 -19.53 4.38
C THR A 27 -6.81 -18.20 4.26
N MET A 28 -7.44 -17.94 3.12
CA MET A 28 -8.27 -16.75 2.94
C MET A 28 -9.45 -16.72 3.93
N LYS A 29 -10.16 -17.85 4.11
CA LYS A 29 -11.26 -17.95 5.07
C LYS A 29 -10.79 -17.79 6.51
N ALA A 30 -9.65 -18.38 6.88
CA ALA A 30 -9.07 -18.23 8.21
C ALA A 30 -8.73 -16.77 8.53
N ASN A 31 -8.11 -16.05 7.61
CA ASN A 31 -7.82 -14.64 7.76
C ASN A 31 -9.09 -13.78 7.87
N GLY A 32 -10.12 -14.10 7.06
CA GLY A 32 -11.43 -13.44 7.15
C GLY A 32 -12.11 -13.67 8.51
N SER A 33 -12.03 -14.89 9.06
CA SER A 33 -12.56 -15.19 10.39
C SER A 33 -11.82 -14.41 11.48
N LEU A 34 -10.49 -14.34 11.44
CA LEU A 34 -9.70 -13.55 12.39
C LEU A 34 -10.08 -12.06 12.37
N LEU A 35 -10.32 -11.51 11.18
CA LEU A 35 -10.77 -10.13 11.03
C LEU A 35 -12.16 -9.93 11.64
N MET A 36 -13.08 -10.84 11.37
CA MET A 36 -14.43 -10.80 11.93
C MET A 36 -14.44 -10.92 13.45
N ASP A 37 -13.64 -11.83 14.02
CA ASP A 37 -13.51 -12.00 15.47
C ASP A 37 -12.99 -10.72 16.17
N ALA A 38 -12.16 -9.94 15.47
CA ALA A 38 -11.67 -8.66 15.96
C ALA A 38 -12.72 -7.53 15.87
N ILE A 39 -13.64 -7.58 14.90
CA ILE A 39 -14.63 -6.54 14.64
C ILE A 39 -15.91 -6.74 15.47
N LEU A 40 -16.37 -8.00 15.60
CA LEU A 40 -17.66 -8.31 16.21
C LEU A 40 -17.86 -7.72 17.61
N PRO A 41 -16.88 -7.76 18.53
CA PRO A 41 -17.06 -7.16 19.86
C PRO A 41 -17.35 -5.65 19.84
N GLY A 42 -16.83 -4.93 18.85
CA GLY A 42 -17.07 -3.49 18.68
C GLY A 42 -18.47 -3.14 18.18
N LEU A 43 -19.21 -4.10 17.60
CA LEU A 43 -20.56 -3.83 17.10
C LEU A 43 -21.59 -3.66 18.19
N ASP A 44 -21.33 -4.14 19.40
CA ASP A 44 -22.23 -3.99 20.55
C ASP A 44 -22.17 -2.57 21.12
N ASP A 45 -21.08 -1.83 20.85
CA ASP A 45 -20.85 -0.46 21.35
C ASP A 45 -21.17 0.62 20.28
N VAL A 46 -21.83 0.24 19.19
CA VAL A 46 -22.19 1.19 18.11
C VAL A 46 -23.25 2.18 18.59
N SER A 47 -22.92 3.46 18.51
CA SER A 47 -23.87 4.55 18.69
C SER A 47 -24.23 5.18 17.33
N THR A 48 -25.46 5.68 17.26
CA THR A 48 -25.94 6.38 16.05
C THR A 48 -26.19 7.85 16.36
N PHE A 49 -25.98 8.70 15.36
CA PHE A 49 -26.20 10.14 15.46
C PHE A 49 -27.32 10.54 14.50
N SER A 50 -28.22 11.42 14.93
CA SER A 50 -29.26 12.04 14.08
C SER A 50 -28.73 13.29 13.39
N ASP A 51 -27.83 14.04 14.05
CA ASP A 51 -27.27 15.28 13.55
C ASP A 51 -25.89 15.01 12.99
N VAL A 52 -25.78 14.99 11.66
CA VAL A 52 -24.52 14.73 10.95
C VAL A 52 -24.06 16.02 10.27
N ARG A 53 -22.85 16.46 10.64
CA ARG A 53 -22.14 17.53 9.93
C ARG A 53 -21.08 16.91 9.04
N LEU A 54 -21.12 17.29 7.77
CA LEU A 54 -20.17 16.84 6.76
C LEU A 54 -19.34 18.03 6.27
N SER A 55 -18.04 17.83 6.14
CA SER A 55 -17.16 18.72 5.39
C SER A 55 -16.10 17.89 4.68
N GLY A 56 -15.55 18.41 3.62
CA GLY A 56 -14.50 17.72 2.88
C GLY A 56 -13.83 18.67 1.90
N ASP A 57 -12.60 18.34 1.58
CA ASP A 57 -11.80 19.06 0.60
C ASP A 57 -10.72 18.15 0.04
N SER A 58 -9.99 18.63 -0.94
CA SER A 58 -8.83 17.95 -1.50
C SER A 58 -7.69 18.95 -1.73
N PHE A 59 -6.46 18.47 -1.59
CA PHE A 59 -5.26 19.25 -1.80
C PHE A 59 -4.16 18.41 -2.44
N GLU A 60 -3.22 19.05 -3.08
CA GLU A 60 -2.07 18.40 -3.69
C GLU A 60 -0.89 18.35 -2.73
N VAL A 61 -0.20 17.24 -2.72
CA VAL A 61 1.04 17.02 -1.96
C VAL A 61 2.12 16.57 -2.94
N ALA A 62 3.24 17.29 -2.96
CA ALA A 62 4.37 16.93 -3.79
C ALA A 62 5.36 16.06 -2.99
N LEU A 63 5.45 14.79 -3.33
CA LEU A 63 6.34 13.82 -2.69
C LEU A 63 7.67 13.73 -3.45
N PRO A 64 8.81 13.65 -2.74
CA PRO A 64 10.09 13.40 -3.41
C PRO A 64 10.08 12.01 -4.04
N MET A 65 10.62 11.92 -5.26
CA MET A 65 10.79 10.64 -5.95
C MET A 65 12.15 10.05 -5.62
N GLN A 66 12.17 8.78 -5.26
CA GLN A 66 13.41 8.04 -5.23
C GLN A 66 13.70 7.47 -6.63
N VAL A 67 14.62 8.10 -7.32
CA VAL A 67 15.09 7.63 -8.63
C VAL A 67 16.27 6.68 -8.37
N PRO A 68 16.19 5.41 -8.77
CA PRO A 68 17.30 4.48 -8.59
C PRO A 68 18.47 4.87 -9.49
N GLU A 69 19.68 4.55 -9.05
CA GLU A 69 20.86 4.69 -9.88
C GLU A 69 20.82 3.65 -11.02
N ARG A 70 21.00 4.09 -12.28
CA ARG A 70 20.93 3.22 -13.47
C ARG A 70 21.84 2.01 -13.35
N GLY A 71 23.13 2.21 -12.99
CA GLY A 71 24.10 1.13 -12.91
C GLY A 71 23.72 0.07 -11.87
N SER A 72 23.15 0.49 -10.75
CA SER A 72 22.63 -0.43 -9.73
C SER A 72 21.49 -1.28 -10.29
N LEU A 73 20.56 -0.64 -10.99
CA LEU A 73 19.40 -1.32 -11.57
C LEU A 73 19.77 -2.29 -12.70
N GLU A 74 20.79 -1.94 -13.51
CA GLU A 74 21.33 -2.82 -14.54
C GLU A 74 21.97 -4.09 -13.92
N LEU A 75 22.74 -3.95 -12.86
CA LEU A 75 23.30 -5.09 -12.12
C LEU A 75 22.20 -5.98 -11.48
N GLU A 76 21.17 -5.36 -10.92
CA GLU A 76 20.02 -6.09 -10.40
C GLU A 76 19.27 -6.85 -11.50
N LEU A 77 19.11 -6.26 -12.68
CA LEU A 77 18.48 -6.92 -13.82
C LEU A 77 19.30 -8.11 -14.31
N GLU A 78 20.63 -7.95 -14.47
CA GLU A 78 21.51 -9.05 -14.84
C GLU A 78 21.43 -10.22 -13.85
N ALA A 79 21.37 -9.92 -12.55
CA ALA A 79 21.21 -10.94 -11.51
C ALA A 79 19.87 -11.67 -11.62
N SER A 80 18.78 -10.95 -11.88
CA SER A 80 17.44 -11.53 -12.03
C SER A 80 17.32 -12.38 -13.30
N ASP A 81 17.84 -11.89 -14.41
CA ASP A 81 17.84 -12.63 -15.68
C ASP A 81 18.68 -13.90 -15.57
N ARG A 82 19.80 -13.87 -14.85
CA ARG A 82 20.61 -15.03 -14.56
C ARG A 82 19.86 -16.04 -13.67
N ALA A 83 19.23 -15.57 -12.59
CA ALA A 83 18.46 -16.44 -11.72
C ALA A 83 17.26 -17.09 -12.46
N LEU A 84 16.64 -16.37 -13.41
CA LEU A 84 15.59 -16.88 -14.25
C LEU A 84 16.11 -17.93 -15.26
N ALA A 85 17.28 -17.68 -15.85
CA ALA A 85 17.91 -18.59 -16.82
C ALA A 85 18.39 -19.90 -16.16
N ASP A 86 18.89 -19.80 -14.94
CA ASP A 86 19.41 -20.95 -14.15
C ASP A 86 18.30 -21.75 -13.46
N PHE A 87 17.03 -21.30 -13.57
CA PHE A 87 15.92 -21.98 -12.92
C PHE A 87 15.56 -23.29 -13.64
N ASP A 88 15.71 -24.41 -12.96
CA ASP A 88 15.45 -25.76 -13.48
C ASP A 88 14.16 -26.40 -12.92
N GLY A 89 13.37 -25.62 -12.15
CA GLY A 89 12.16 -26.09 -11.48
C GLY A 89 10.89 -26.02 -12.35
N ASN A 90 9.74 -26.18 -11.70
CA ASN A 90 8.43 -26.11 -12.35
C ASN A 90 8.08 -24.67 -12.76
N PRO A 91 7.85 -24.36 -14.07
CA PRO A 91 7.45 -23.03 -14.54
C PRO A 91 6.10 -22.53 -13.97
N ASP A 92 5.25 -23.43 -13.49
CA ASP A 92 3.98 -23.07 -12.84
C ASP A 92 4.13 -22.67 -11.36
N SER A 93 5.31 -22.86 -10.79
CA SER A 93 5.58 -22.56 -9.41
C SER A 93 5.55 -21.04 -9.14
N THR A 94 5.20 -20.70 -7.90
CA THR A 94 5.27 -19.29 -7.43
C THR A 94 6.70 -18.74 -7.53
N VAL A 95 7.71 -19.59 -7.32
CA VAL A 95 9.12 -19.19 -7.42
C VAL A 95 9.45 -18.72 -8.83
N TYR A 96 9.10 -19.50 -9.86
CA TYR A 96 9.34 -19.10 -11.25
C TYR A 96 8.62 -17.81 -11.62
N LYS A 97 7.32 -17.72 -11.24
CA LYS A 97 6.51 -16.53 -11.52
C LYS A 97 7.08 -15.26 -10.86
N ASN A 98 7.63 -15.39 -9.66
CA ASN A 98 8.31 -14.29 -9.00
C ASN A 98 9.59 -13.87 -9.73
N LEU A 99 10.42 -14.83 -10.18
CA LEU A 99 11.63 -14.53 -10.96
C LEU A 99 11.29 -13.78 -12.25
N VAL A 100 10.27 -14.23 -12.98
CA VAL A 100 9.78 -13.53 -14.18
C VAL A 100 9.33 -12.12 -13.83
N TYR A 101 8.50 -11.97 -12.80
CA TYR A 101 8.00 -10.67 -12.37
C TYR A 101 9.14 -9.72 -11.98
N GLU A 102 10.13 -10.18 -11.26
CA GLU A 102 11.29 -9.39 -10.87
C GLU A 102 12.12 -8.90 -12.05
N SER A 103 12.36 -9.78 -13.03
CA SER A 103 13.07 -9.42 -14.27
C SER A 103 12.30 -8.36 -15.05
N GLU A 104 11.00 -8.60 -15.32
CA GLU A 104 10.16 -7.68 -16.09
C GLU A 104 9.99 -6.33 -15.39
N TRP A 105 9.86 -6.32 -14.06
CA TRP A 105 9.78 -5.10 -13.30
C TRP A 105 11.06 -4.25 -13.37
N ARG A 106 12.23 -4.88 -13.33
CA ARG A 106 13.51 -4.16 -13.47
C ARG A 106 13.70 -3.60 -14.88
N LYS A 107 13.27 -4.33 -15.91
CA LYS A 107 13.25 -3.83 -17.30
C LYS A 107 12.37 -2.59 -17.42
N LEU A 108 11.15 -2.65 -16.89
CA LEU A 108 10.24 -1.51 -16.89
C LEU A 108 10.84 -0.29 -16.17
N ARG A 109 11.50 -0.50 -15.03
CA ARG A 109 12.15 0.60 -14.30
C ARG A 109 13.31 1.22 -15.10
N LEU A 110 14.09 0.43 -15.82
CA LEU A 110 15.14 0.94 -16.72
C LEU A 110 14.53 1.76 -17.85
N GLU A 111 13.45 1.29 -18.47
CA GLU A 111 12.72 2.03 -19.50
C GLU A 111 12.19 3.36 -18.95
N LEU A 112 11.62 3.34 -17.76
CA LEU A 112 11.16 4.55 -17.09
C LEU A 112 12.31 5.54 -16.81
N LEU A 113 13.52 5.07 -16.55
CA LEU A 113 14.71 5.92 -16.38
C LEU A 113 15.18 6.59 -17.68
N GLU A 114 14.77 6.15 -18.84
CA GLU A 114 15.09 6.80 -20.12
C GLU A 114 14.26 8.07 -20.38
N GLY A 115 13.16 8.20 -19.67
CA GLY A 115 12.28 9.36 -19.73
C GLY A 115 12.73 10.54 -18.85
N SER A 116 11.96 11.61 -18.92
CA SER A 116 12.12 12.74 -17.97
C SER A 116 11.46 12.34 -16.65
N HIS A 117 12.24 12.26 -15.58
CA HIS A 117 11.73 11.97 -14.24
C HIS A 117 11.58 13.27 -13.46
N PRO A 118 10.37 13.60 -13.02
CA PRO A 118 10.20 14.71 -12.08
C PRO A 118 10.86 14.31 -10.75
N GLU A 119 11.60 15.23 -10.15
CA GLU A 119 12.16 15.03 -8.79
C GLU A 119 11.08 14.84 -7.73
N ARG A 120 9.84 15.20 -8.05
CA ARG A 120 8.68 15.10 -7.16
C ARG A 120 7.47 14.60 -7.94
N LYS A 121 6.68 13.77 -7.29
CA LYS A 121 5.36 13.33 -7.76
C LYS A 121 4.28 14.08 -7.01
N GLU A 122 3.43 14.78 -7.72
CA GLU A 122 2.22 15.37 -7.15
C GLU A 122 1.15 14.30 -7.01
N ILE A 123 0.57 14.22 -5.83
CA ILE A 123 -0.56 13.34 -5.51
C ILE A 123 -1.71 14.15 -4.96
N GLN A 124 -2.93 13.74 -5.21
CA GLN A 124 -4.11 14.31 -4.59
C GLN A 124 -4.43 13.57 -3.29
N VAL A 125 -4.55 14.32 -2.21
CA VAL A 125 -5.08 13.85 -0.92
C VAL A 125 -6.43 14.49 -0.70
N SER A 126 -7.44 13.70 -0.33
CA SER A 126 -8.78 14.19 -0.04
C SER A 126 -9.16 13.82 1.39
N TYR A 127 -10.03 14.61 2.01
CA TYR A 127 -10.62 14.21 3.28
C TYR A 127 -12.14 14.38 3.29
N LEU A 128 -12.77 13.52 4.06
CA LEU A 128 -14.19 13.63 4.41
C LEU A 128 -14.31 13.59 5.93
N GLN A 129 -14.75 14.69 6.49
CA GLN A 129 -15.09 14.78 7.92
C GLN A 129 -16.56 14.45 8.13
N ILE A 130 -16.82 13.63 9.13
CA ILE A 130 -18.17 13.25 9.60
C ILE A 130 -18.18 13.48 11.11
N ASN A 131 -18.72 14.59 11.57
CA ASN A 131 -18.65 15.02 12.98
C ASN A 131 -17.22 15.10 13.51
N ASP A 132 -16.83 14.22 14.43
CA ASP A 132 -15.51 14.08 15.05
C ASP A 132 -14.65 12.99 14.42
N ALA A 133 -15.13 12.37 13.34
CA ALA A 133 -14.38 11.41 12.54
C ALA A 133 -13.90 12.03 11.22
N VAL A 134 -12.74 11.60 10.75
CA VAL A 134 -12.20 11.98 9.44
C VAL A 134 -11.69 10.75 8.68
N LEU A 135 -12.07 10.66 7.40
CA LEU A 135 -11.47 9.76 6.43
C LEU A 135 -10.46 10.57 5.61
N VAL A 136 -9.22 10.11 5.53
CA VAL A 136 -8.16 10.72 4.72
C VAL A 136 -7.81 9.76 3.60
N ALA A 137 -8.16 10.13 2.38
CA ALA A 137 -8.01 9.32 1.18
C ALA A 137 -6.76 9.74 0.40
N HIS A 138 -5.92 8.78 0.03
CA HIS A 138 -4.67 9.01 -0.69
C HIS A 138 -4.36 7.85 -1.65
N PRO A 139 -3.58 8.08 -2.73
CA PRO A 139 -3.30 7.06 -3.75
C PRO A 139 -2.10 6.13 -3.42
N LEU A 140 -1.64 6.12 -2.17
CA LEU A 140 -0.40 5.48 -1.76
C LEU A 140 -0.63 4.16 -1.02
N GLU A 141 0.37 3.30 -1.06
CA GLU A 141 0.60 2.21 -0.11
C GLU A 141 1.47 2.73 1.04
N LEU A 142 0.83 3.38 2.02
CA LEU A 142 1.54 3.89 3.18
C LEU A 142 2.08 2.75 4.05
N PHE A 143 3.33 2.87 4.50
CA PHE A 143 3.82 2.05 5.59
C PHE A 143 3.08 2.39 6.89
N LEU A 144 2.93 1.39 7.78
CA LEU A 144 2.17 1.50 9.02
C LEU A 144 2.62 2.69 9.88
N GLU A 145 3.92 2.96 9.91
CA GLU A 145 4.50 4.03 10.71
C GLU A 145 3.97 5.40 10.33
N PHE A 146 3.83 5.68 9.01
CA PHE A 146 3.21 6.93 8.56
C PHE A 146 1.75 7.00 8.96
N GLY A 147 1.03 5.89 8.86
CA GLY A 147 -0.36 5.83 9.32
C GLY A 147 -0.51 6.12 10.81
N ASN A 148 0.41 5.66 11.63
CA ASN A 148 0.44 5.96 13.06
C ASN A 148 0.74 7.43 13.32
N ILE A 149 1.76 8.00 12.67
CA ILE A 149 2.10 9.42 12.77
C ILE A 149 0.91 10.32 12.41
N ILE A 150 0.20 9.99 11.32
CA ILE A 150 -0.97 10.77 10.89
C ILE A 150 -2.10 10.68 11.93
N ARG A 151 -2.37 9.49 12.47
CA ARG A 151 -3.40 9.30 13.51
C ARG A 151 -3.04 10.02 14.81
N GLU A 152 -1.78 9.95 15.23
CA GLU A 152 -1.30 10.60 16.46
C GLU A 152 -1.32 12.13 16.34
N ALA A 153 -1.02 12.67 15.17
CA ALA A 153 -1.05 14.11 14.91
C ALA A 153 -2.46 14.66 14.62
N SER A 154 -3.43 13.78 14.41
CA SER A 154 -4.78 14.17 14.03
C SER A 154 -5.52 14.85 15.20
N PRO A 155 -6.20 15.97 14.95
CA PRO A 155 -7.06 16.61 15.94
C PRO A 155 -8.42 15.92 16.12
N PHE A 156 -8.74 14.93 15.28
CA PHE A 156 -10.03 14.23 15.31
C PHE A 156 -9.98 13.02 16.24
N ALA A 157 -11.10 12.73 16.91
CA ALA A 157 -11.23 11.55 17.77
C ALA A 157 -11.03 10.24 16.99
N HIS A 158 -11.49 10.22 15.74
CA HIS A 158 -11.40 9.05 14.87
C HIS A 158 -10.81 9.44 13.52
N THR A 159 -9.62 8.90 13.20
CA THR A 159 -8.94 9.12 11.92
C THR A 159 -8.76 7.81 11.19
N MET A 160 -9.40 7.69 10.04
CA MET A 160 -9.31 6.54 9.13
C MET A 160 -8.52 6.93 7.89
N LEU A 161 -7.52 6.12 7.54
CA LEU A 161 -6.77 6.28 6.31
C LEU A 161 -7.36 5.37 5.23
N VAL A 162 -7.48 5.88 4.02
CA VAL A 162 -8.02 5.18 2.86
C VAL A 162 -6.98 5.22 1.76
N GLY A 163 -6.23 4.13 1.64
CA GLY A 163 -5.21 3.94 0.60
C GLY A 163 -5.83 3.61 -0.77
N TYR A 164 -5.04 3.72 -1.82
CA TYR A 164 -5.43 3.48 -3.22
C TYR A 164 -6.62 4.31 -3.73
N ALA A 165 -6.85 5.45 -3.11
CA ALA A 165 -7.94 6.32 -3.52
C ALA A 165 -7.55 7.11 -4.77
N ASN A 166 -8.41 7.06 -5.80
CA ASN A 166 -8.31 7.74 -7.09
C ASN A 166 -7.18 7.25 -8.02
N GLU A 167 -6.03 6.85 -7.48
CA GLU A 167 -4.87 6.32 -8.21
C GLU A 167 -4.20 5.21 -7.40
N ALA A 168 -3.20 4.56 -8.01
CA ALA A 168 -2.23 3.70 -7.33
C ALA A 168 -0.83 4.19 -7.74
N VAL A 169 -0.17 4.93 -6.86
CA VAL A 169 1.09 5.62 -7.15
C VAL A 169 2.31 4.84 -6.66
N GLY A 170 2.10 3.87 -5.77
CA GLY A 170 3.14 3.07 -5.15
C GLY A 170 3.31 3.34 -3.66
N TYR A 171 4.44 2.93 -3.13
CA TYR A 171 4.70 2.94 -1.70
C TYR A 171 5.19 4.30 -1.21
N LEU A 172 4.80 4.66 0.00
CA LEU A 172 5.50 5.65 0.80
C LEU A 172 6.16 4.94 1.99
N ALA A 173 7.48 4.83 1.93
CA ALA A 173 8.34 4.19 2.92
C ALA A 173 9.38 5.17 3.48
N ARG A 174 9.94 4.86 4.64
CA ARG A 174 11.02 5.68 5.21
C ARG A 174 12.34 5.44 4.47
N PRO A 175 13.28 6.38 4.45
CA PRO A 175 14.56 6.21 3.76
C PRO A 175 15.36 4.97 4.17
N GLN A 176 15.25 4.54 5.44
CA GLN A 176 15.90 3.34 5.92
C GLN A 176 15.27 2.05 5.40
N ASP A 177 13.97 2.06 5.08
CA ASP A 177 13.25 0.88 4.60
C ASP A 177 13.67 0.52 3.17
N PHE A 178 14.14 1.50 2.39
CA PHE A 178 14.71 1.29 1.05
C PHE A 178 16.03 0.54 1.03
N ARG A 179 16.73 0.44 2.17
CA ARG A 179 18.02 -0.24 2.30
C ARG A 179 17.88 -1.71 2.69
N GLN A 180 16.66 -2.17 2.97
CA GLN A 180 16.40 -3.57 3.28
C GLN A 180 16.37 -4.38 1.98
N GLU A 181 17.04 -5.53 1.96
CA GLU A 181 16.95 -6.46 0.84
C GLU A 181 15.48 -6.82 0.56
N GLY A 182 15.06 -6.68 -0.69
CA GLY A 182 13.70 -6.94 -1.14
C GLY A 182 12.78 -5.73 -1.19
N PHE A 183 13.09 -4.59 -0.55
CA PHE A 183 12.26 -3.39 -0.61
C PHE A 183 12.77 -2.30 -1.57
N GLY A 184 14.05 -2.30 -1.92
CA GLY A 184 14.68 -1.26 -2.73
C GLY A 184 14.09 -1.04 -4.12
N TRP A 185 13.29 -1.98 -4.60
CA TRP A 185 12.69 -1.92 -5.94
C TRP A 185 11.18 -1.61 -5.94
N TYR A 186 10.52 -1.62 -4.76
CA TYR A 186 9.09 -1.34 -4.65
C TYR A 186 8.73 0.13 -4.60
N ALA A 187 9.68 0.95 -4.16
CA ALA A 187 9.35 2.31 -3.84
C ALA A 187 9.57 3.23 -5.02
N ALA A 188 8.51 3.59 -5.66
CA ALA A 188 8.53 4.65 -6.66
C ALA A 188 8.56 6.04 -6.02
N VAL A 189 8.09 6.16 -4.76
CA VAL A 189 7.92 7.45 -4.08
C VAL A 189 8.36 7.30 -2.62
N ALA A 190 9.21 8.17 -2.15
CA ALA A 190 9.65 8.29 -0.75
C ALA A 190 9.23 9.64 -0.16
#